data_cda39700edd3f8f3af80cfbf3d0286d1
#
_entry.id   cda39700edd3f8f3af80cfbf3d0286d1
#
_cell.length_a   1.000
_cell.length_b   1.000
_cell.length_c   1.000
_cell.angle_alpha   90.00
_cell.angle_beta   90.00
_cell.angle_gamma   90.00
#
_symmetry.space_group_name_H-M   'P 1'
#
loop_
_entity.id
_entity.type
_entity.pdbx_description
1 polymer ?
#
loop_
_entity_poly.entity_id
_entity_poly.type
_entity_poly.pdbx_seq_one_letter_code
_entity_poly.pdbx_strand_id
1 'polypeptide(L)'
;MIQSRIFAAVVALTISLPALAAEEPAWTQTLERISSGVVSIRVDSTRAFDTEWNTSSQATGFVVDAKRGLILTNRHVVTPGPVIAEAVFRNNEEVELTPVYRDPVHDFGFFRYDPAELRYIEPVELPLAPGGAGIGKEIRVIGNDAGEQLSILAGTIARLDRKAPEYGRGKYNDFNTFYLQAASGTSGGSSGSPVVNIDGEVVALNAGANSSAASSFFLPLDRVERALRKLQNDEPVTRGTLQTTFRSEPYDELRRLGLTEASETLARKRFPSQTGMLTVEQVIPGSPAAGVLSPGDILINVNGELVTEFVALAAILDNNVVHEIAVSVERGGSRIDARIQVEVLHAITPDEY
;
A
#
# COMPACT_ATOMS: atom_id res chain seq x y z
N MET A 1 43.62 77.23 7.97
CA MET A 1 43.18 76.30 6.90
C MET A 1 43.37 74.88 7.41
N ILE A 2 42.32 74.26 7.84
CA ILE A 2 42.27 72.90 8.34
C ILE A 2 41.47 72.08 7.37
N GLN A 3 42.16 71.17 6.63
CA GLN A 3 41.49 70.21 5.73
C GLN A 3 41.02 68.99 6.53
N SER A 4 39.69 68.78 6.59
CA SER A 4 39.09 67.61 7.16
C SER A 4 39.03 66.51 6.10
N ARG A 5 39.65 65.37 6.32
CA ARG A 5 39.59 64.16 5.49
C ARG A 5 38.45 63.28 6.04
N ILE A 6 37.37 63.14 5.27
CA ILE A 6 36.31 62.17 5.55
C ILE A 6 36.74 60.80 5.00
N PHE A 7 36.91 59.83 5.89
CA PHE A 7 37.07 58.42 5.52
C PHE A 7 35.72 57.76 5.39
N ALA A 8 35.35 57.39 4.19
CA ALA A 8 34.17 56.60 3.95
C ALA A 8 34.50 55.10 4.13
N ALA A 9 33.93 54.47 5.16
CA ALA A 9 34.02 53.04 5.38
C ALA A 9 32.95 52.34 4.51
N VAL A 10 33.39 51.57 3.52
CA VAL A 10 32.51 50.67 2.75
C VAL A 10 32.33 49.38 3.52
N VAL A 11 31.17 49.15 4.12
CA VAL A 11 30.77 47.88 4.72
C VAL A 11 30.28 46.96 3.59
N ALA A 12 31.07 45.99 3.22
CA ALA A 12 30.66 44.93 2.30
C ALA A 12 29.77 43.94 3.04
N LEU A 13 28.47 43.99 2.76
CA LEU A 13 27.47 43.01 3.26
C LEU A 13 27.60 41.75 2.41
N THR A 14 28.28 40.71 2.93
CA THR A 14 28.27 39.37 2.32
C THR A 14 26.96 38.67 2.63
N ILE A 15 26.06 38.65 1.66
CA ILE A 15 24.85 37.86 1.73
C ILE A 15 25.26 36.40 1.45
N SER A 16 25.29 35.58 2.51
CA SER A 16 25.42 34.12 2.37
C SER A 16 24.08 33.60 1.86
N LEU A 17 24.00 33.28 0.58
CA LEU A 17 22.87 32.48 0.05
C LEU A 17 22.93 31.07 0.64
N PRO A 18 21.86 30.56 1.23
CA PRO A 18 21.87 29.17 1.68
C PRO A 18 21.99 28.25 0.47
N ALA A 19 22.87 27.27 0.60
CA ALA A 19 23.07 26.22 -0.41
C ALA A 19 21.80 25.33 -0.53
N LEU A 20 20.90 25.69 -1.42
CA LEU A 20 19.75 24.90 -1.86
C LEU A 20 20.11 23.86 -2.96
N ALA A 21 21.41 23.69 -3.25
CA ALA A 21 21.86 22.95 -4.44
C ALA A 21 22.37 21.52 -4.16
N ALA A 22 22.24 20.98 -2.93
CA ALA A 22 22.85 19.69 -2.58
C ALA A 22 21.92 18.46 -2.71
N GLU A 23 20.63 18.63 -2.84
CA GLU A 23 19.65 17.51 -2.87
C GLU A 23 19.38 16.96 -4.28
N GLU A 24 19.42 17.77 -5.31
CA GLU A 24 19.16 17.33 -6.69
C GLU A 24 20.09 16.21 -7.21
N PRO A 25 21.41 16.22 -6.93
CA PRO A 25 22.28 15.16 -7.43
C PRO A 25 21.97 13.77 -6.87
N ALA A 26 21.54 13.68 -5.59
CA ALA A 26 21.25 12.40 -4.94
C ALA A 26 20.00 11.74 -5.52
N TRP A 27 18.92 12.50 -5.72
CA TRP A 27 17.71 11.99 -6.38
C TRP A 27 17.96 11.58 -7.82
N THR A 28 18.71 12.36 -8.59
CA THR A 28 19.04 12.03 -9.98
C THR A 28 19.76 10.68 -10.07
N GLN A 29 20.76 10.45 -9.24
CA GLN A 29 21.50 9.18 -9.21
C GLN A 29 20.60 7.99 -8.81
N THR A 30 19.74 8.17 -7.81
CA THR A 30 18.81 7.12 -7.38
C THR A 30 17.83 6.77 -8.49
N LEU A 31 17.22 7.78 -9.12
CA LEU A 31 16.23 7.58 -10.19
C LEU A 31 16.85 6.94 -11.44
N GLU A 32 18.05 7.33 -11.83
CA GLU A 32 18.78 6.69 -12.93
C GLU A 32 19.03 5.21 -12.65
N ARG A 33 19.43 4.87 -11.43
CA ARG A 33 19.73 3.50 -11.00
C ARG A 33 18.50 2.60 -11.05
N ILE A 34 17.34 3.05 -10.54
CA ILE A 34 16.15 2.19 -10.40
C ILE A 34 15.22 2.21 -11.61
N SER A 35 15.39 3.16 -12.53
CA SER A 35 14.46 3.37 -13.65
C SER A 35 14.35 2.18 -14.61
N SER A 36 15.38 1.33 -14.72
CA SER A 36 15.33 0.12 -15.56
C SER A 36 14.39 -0.96 -15.03
N GLY A 37 14.06 -0.90 -13.74
CA GLY A 37 13.12 -1.81 -13.08
C GLY A 37 11.66 -1.35 -13.12
N VAL A 38 11.37 -0.14 -13.61
CA VAL A 38 9.99 0.37 -13.73
C VAL A 38 9.51 0.16 -15.16
N VAL A 39 8.30 -0.37 -15.31
CA VAL A 39 7.71 -0.73 -16.62
C VAL A 39 6.34 -0.07 -16.81
N SER A 40 6.02 0.21 -18.05
CA SER A 40 4.65 0.52 -18.48
C SER A 40 3.93 -0.81 -18.72
N ILE A 41 2.74 -0.97 -18.14
CA ILE A 41 1.90 -2.15 -18.37
C ILE A 41 0.75 -1.74 -19.27
N ARG A 42 0.54 -2.51 -20.35
CA ARG A 42 -0.62 -2.43 -21.23
C ARG A 42 -1.49 -3.66 -21.00
N VAL A 43 -2.79 -3.46 -20.82
CA VAL A 43 -3.75 -4.55 -20.63
C VAL A 43 -4.89 -4.35 -21.59
N ASP A 44 -5.11 -5.33 -22.44
CA ASP A 44 -6.23 -5.40 -23.38
C ASP A 44 -7.22 -6.47 -22.90
N SER A 45 -8.36 -6.04 -22.37
CA SER A 45 -9.48 -6.91 -22.01
C SER A 45 -10.21 -7.31 -23.29
N THR A 46 -9.92 -8.50 -23.80
CA THR A 46 -10.44 -8.98 -25.09
C THR A 46 -11.90 -9.40 -25.03
N ARG A 47 -12.42 -9.69 -23.83
CA ARG A 47 -13.81 -10.00 -23.58
C ARG A 47 -14.28 -9.42 -22.24
N ALA A 48 -15.47 -8.80 -22.27
CA ALA A 48 -16.14 -8.39 -21.06
C ALA A 48 -16.72 -9.61 -20.35
N PHE A 49 -16.43 -9.74 -19.05
CA PHE A 49 -17.14 -10.61 -18.14
C PHE A 49 -17.96 -9.72 -17.22
N ASP A 50 -19.22 -10.07 -17.03
CA ASP A 50 -20.18 -9.54 -16.07
C ASP A 50 -20.00 -8.05 -15.65
N THR A 51 -18.96 -7.72 -14.93
CA THR A 51 -18.68 -6.38 -14.39
C THR A 51 -17.60 -5.60 -15.15
N GLU A 52 -16.90 -6.24 -16.10
CA GLU A 52 -15.80 -5.64 -16.85
C GLU A 52 -16.19 -5.26 -18.27
N TRP A 53 -15.52 -4.26 -18.81
CA TRP A 53 -15.73 -3.77 -20.18
C TRP A 53 -14.55 -4.20 -21.08
N ASN A 54 -14.82 -4.41 -22.38
CA ASN A 54 -13.74 -4.51 -23.36
C ASN A 54 -13.04 -3.17 -23.45
N THR A 55 -11.88 -3.07 -22.84
CA THR A 55 -11.09 -1.83 -22.79
C THR A 55 -9.61 -2.14 -22.89
N SER A 56 -8.88 -1.19 -23.47
CA SER A 56 -7.43 -1.12 -23.34
C SER A 56 -7.10 -0.12 -22.22
N SER A 57 -6.22 -0.51 -21.34
CA SER A 57 -5.77 0.31 -20.22
C SER A 57 -4.25 0.35 -20.14
N GLN A 58 -3.74 1.41 -19.55
CA GLN A 58 -2.32 1.56 -19.26
C GLN A 58 -2.14 1.77 -17.75
N ALA A 59 -1.07 1.21 -17.24
CA ALA A 59 -0.69 1.27 -15.84
C ALA A 59 0.83 1.24 -15.69
N THR A 60 1.29 1.26 -14.47
CA THR A 60 2.70 1.09 -14.13
C THR A 60 2.89 -0.20 -13.35
N GLY A 61 4.05 -0.81 -13.46
CA GLY A 61 4.53 -1.86 -12.60
C GLY A 61 6.03 -1.72 -12.37
N PHE A 62 6.57 -2.54 -11.51
CA PHE A 62 8.02 -2.56 -11.29
C PHE A 62 8.50 -3.96 -10.90
N VAL A 63 9.74 -4.24 -11.27
CA VAL A 63 10.38 -5.53 -11.02
C VAL A 63 10.74 -5.66 -9.55
N VAL A 64 10.22 -6.72 -8.91
CA VAL A 64 10.50 -7.08 -7.51
C VAL A 64 11.29 -8.37 -7.37
N ASP A 65 11.45 -9.11 -8.46
CA ASP A 65 12.34 -10.28 -8.58
C ASP A 65 12.70 -10.47 -10.06
N ALA A 66 13.86 -9.99 -10.46
CA ALA A 66 14.31 -10.05 -11.85
C ALA A 66 14.62 -11.47 -12.30
N LYS A 67 15.08 -12.34 -11.39
CA LYS A 67 15.40 -13.73 -11.71
C LYS A 67 14.15 -14.56 -12.03
N ARG A 68 13.04 -14.30 -11.31
CA ARG A 68 11.76 -14.98 -11.53
C ARG A 68 10.84 -14.21 -12.46
N GLY A 69 11.23 -13.03 -12.90
CA GLY A 69 10.43 -12.15 -13.73
C GLY A 69 9.16 -11.62 -13.03
N LEU A 70 9.19 -11.39 -11.72
CA LEU A 70 8.02 -10.91 -11.00
C LEU A 70 7.93 -9.38 -11.05
N ILE A 71 6.76 -8.90 -11.48
CA ILE A 71 6.38 -7.49 -11.52
C ILE A 71 5.24 -7.27 -10.54
N LEU A 72 5.39 -6.29 -9.65
CA LEU A 72 4.34 -5.81 -8.75
C LEU A 72 3.57 -4.66 -9.41
N THR A 73 2.26 -4.70 -9.26
CA THR A 73 1.33 -3.64 -9.69
C THR A 73 0.06 -3.65 -8.82
N ASN A 74 -0.95 -2.88 -9.17
CA ASN A 74 -2.23 -2.92 -8.47
C ASN A 74 -3.09 -4.13 -8.86
N ARG A 75 -4.01 -4.52 -7.97
CA ARG A 75 -5.01 -5.54 -8.19
C ARG A 75 -5.90 -5.24 -9.40
N HIS A 76 -6.34 -3.99 -9.51
CA HIS A 76 -7.21 -3.56 -10.62
C HIS A 76 -6.50 -3.53 -11.98
N VAL A 77 -5.17 -3.67 -12.02
CA VAL A 77 -4.36 -3.85 -13.24
C VAL A 77 -4.25 -5.34 -13.60
N VAL A 78 -4.12 -6.22 -12.59
CA VAL A 78 -4.17 -7.68 -12.75
C VAL A 78 -5.63 -8.10 -12.85
N THR A 79 -6.26 -7.80 -14.00
CA THR A 79 -7.68 -8.08 -14.21
C THR A 79 -7.94 -9.57 -14.36
N PRO A 80 -9.06 -10.08 -13.85
CA PRO A 80 -9.48 -11.45 -14.10
C PRO A 80 -10.00 -11.59 -15.55
N GLY A 81 -9.96 -12.81 -16.05
CA GLY A 81 -10.48 -13.14 -17.36
C GLY A 81 -9.44 -13.13 -18.49
N PRO A 82 -9.86 -13.40 -19.73
CA PRO A 82 -8.96 -13.44 -20.87
C PRO A 82 -8.51 -12.02 -21.22
N VAL A 83 -7.28 -11.72 -20.85
CA VAL A 83 -6.60 -10.46 -21.18
C VAL A 83 -5.30 -10.74 -21.91
N ILE A 84 -4.86 -9.80 -22.72
CA ILE A 84 -3.50 -9.73 -23.23
C ILE A 84 -2.82 -8.63 -22.39
N ALA A 85 -1.77 -8.98 -21.70
CA ALA A 85 -1.01 -8.04 -20.88
C ALA A 85 0.46 -8.05 -21.32
N GLU A 86 1.04 -6.87 -21.42
CA GLU A 86 2.43 -6.66 -21.85
C GLU A 86 3.12 -5.65 -20.96
N ALA A 87 4.40 -5.88 -20.66
CA ALA A 87 5.28 -4.90 -20.04
C ALA A 87 6.20 -4.28 -21.08
N VAL A 88 6.27 -2.95 -21.08
CA VAL A 88 7.19 -2.17 -21.91
C VAL A 88 8.27 -1.60 -20.99
N PHE A 89 9.50 -2.04 -21.18
CA PHE A 89 10.67 -1.57 -20.47
C PHE A 89 11.16 -0.22 -20.98
N ARG A 90 12.04 0.44 -20.23
CA ARG A 90 12.59 1.77 -20.56
C ARG A 90 13.26 1.86 -21.93
N ASN A 91 13.85 0.76 -22.41
CA ASN A 91 14.49 0.67 -23.73
C ASN A 91 13.52 0.28 -24.86
N ASN A 92 12.21 0.26 -24.60
CA ASN A 92 11.12 -0.18 -25.47
C ASN A 92 11.15 -1.69 -25.83
N GLU A 93 11.85 -2.53 -25.08
CA GLU A 93 11.60 -3.97 -25.15
C GLU A 93 10.25 -4.29 -24.54
N GLU A 94 9.49 -5.12 -25.23
CA GLU A 94 8.15 -5.56 -24.84
C GLU A 94 8.19 -7.05 -24.52
N VAL A 95 7.54 -7.46 -23.44
CA VAL A 95 7.40 -8.86 -23.03
C VAL A 95 5.97 -9.15 -22.62
N GLU A 96 5.52 -10.37 -22.88
CA GLU A 96 4.20 -10.83 -22.46
C GLU A 96 4.15 -11.01 -20.93
N LEU A 97 3.00 -10.67 -20.34
CA LEU A 97 2.75 -10.80 -18.91
C LEU A 97 1.71 -11.88 -18.64
N THR A 98 2.05 -12.80 -17.75
CA THR A 98 1.11 -13.79 -17.20
C THR A 98 0.72 -13.38 -15.79
N PRO A 99 -0.58 -13.29 -15.43
CA PRO A 99 -1.01 -13.03 -14.07
C PRO A 99 -0.61 -14.20 -13.15
N VAL A 100 -0.02 -13.87 -11.98
CA VAL A 100 0.44 -14.87 -11.00
C VAL A 100 -0.38 -14.81 -9.72
N TYR A 101 -0.72 -13.61 -9.29
CA TYR A 101 -1.46 -13.39 -8.06
C TYR A 101 -2.23 -12.07 -8.13
N ARG A 102 -3.46 -12.11 -7.66
CA ARG A 102 -4.34 -10.96 -7.44
C ARG A 102 -4.89 -11.03 -6.02
N ASP A 103 -4.61 -10.01 -5.20
CA ASP A 103 -5.15 -10.04 -3.83
C ASP A 103 -6.68 -9.93 -3.85
N PRO A 104 -7.41 -10.72 -3.04
CA PRO A 104 -8.87 -10.72 -3.06
C PRO A 104 -9.49 -9.42 -2.55
N VAL A 105 -8.73 -8.62 -1.76
CA VAL A 105 -9.24 -7.41 -1.10
C VAL A 105 -8.37 -6.20 -1.40
N HIS A 106 -7.05 -6.27 -1.10
CA HIS A 106 -6.16 -5.13 -1.17
C HIS A 106 -5.68 -4.90 -2.60
N ASP A 107 -5.50 -3.62 -2.97
CA ASP A 107 -5.22 -3.24 -4.35
C ASP A 107 -3.77 -3.50 -4.76
N PHE A 108 -3.35 -4.77 -4.74
CA PHE A 108 -2.08 -5.23 -5.30
C PHE A 108 -2.19 -6.59 -5.98
N GLY A 109 -1.29 -6.84 -6.93
CA GLY A 109 -1.16 -8.10 -7.64
C GLY A 109 0.19 -8.23 -8.33
N PHE A 110 0.47 -9.42 -8.84
CA PHE A 110 1.72 -9.73 -9.49
C PHE A 110 1.50 -10.32 -10.87
N PHE A 111 2.30 -9.85 -11.81
CA PHE A 111 2.52 -10.49 -13.10
C PHE A 111 3.88 -11.19 -13.11
N ARG A 112 4.04 -12.09 -14.10
CA ARG A 112 5.31 -12.72 -14.44
C ARG A 112 5.59 -12.53 -15.91
N TYR A 113 6.85 -12.20 -16.24
CA TYR A 113 7.39 -12.25 -17.60
C TYR A 113 8.50 -13.29 -17.66
N ASP A 114 8.88 -13.73 -18.87
CA ASP A 114 10.06 -14.58 -19.06
C ASP A 114 11.32 -13.69 -19.17
N PRO A 115 12.25 -13.72 -18.20
CA PRO A 115 13.47 -12.91 -18.26
C PRO A 115 14.35 -13.21 -19.48
N ALA A 116 14.22 -14.40 -20.10
CA ALA A 116 14.99 -14.79 -21.30
C ALA A 116 14.55 -14.05 -22.58
N GLU A 117 13.39 -13.40 -22.57
CA GLU A 117 12.91 -12.58 -23.69
C GLU A 117 13.61 -11.22 -23.75
N LEU A 118 14.15 -10.72 -22.64
CA LEU A 118 14.92 -9.47 -22.59
C LEU A 118 16.33 -9.67 -23.15
N ARG A 119 16.75 -8.81 -24.07
CA ARG A 119 18.03 -8.94 -24.80
C ARG A 119 19.00 -7.79 -24.55
N TYR A 120 18.47 -6.60 -24.31
CA TYR A 120 19.25 -5.37 -24.30
C TYR A 120 19.09 -4.54 -23.03
N ILE A 121 18.30 -5.03 -22.05
CA ILE A 121 18.12 -4.42 -20.75
C ILE A 121 18.27 -5.48 -19.65
N GLU A 122 18.95 -5.11 -18.59
CA GLU A 122 18.96 -5.84 -17.31
C GLU A 122 18.14 -5.03 -16.33
N PRO A 123 16.90 -5.43 -16.01
CA PRO A 123 16.08 -4.69 -15.09
C PRO A 123 16.60 -4.81 -13.65
N VAL A 124 16.65 -3.69 -12.96
CA VAL A 124 17.00 -3.64 -11.55
C VAL A 124 15.79 -4.03 -10.70
N GLU A 125 16.01 -4.89 -9.71
CA GLU A 125 15.00 -5.15 -8.68
C GLU A 125 14.83 -3.95 -7.76
N LEU A 126 13.60 -3.56 -7.49
CA LEU A 126 13.29 -2.52 -6.52
C LEU A 126 12.96 -3.20 -5.17
N PRO A 127 13.80 -3.01 -4.14
CA PRO A 127 13.57 -3.64 -2.85
C PRO A 127 12.36 -3.02 -2.14
N LEU A 128 11.52 -3.86 -1.54
CA LEU A 128 10.40 -3.42 -0.73
C LEU A 128 10.86 -3.08 0.69
N ALA A 129 10.46 -1.92 1.21
CA ALA A 129 10.78 -1.43 2.55
C ALA A 129 9.53 -0.89 3.25
N PRO A 130 8.60 -1.76 3.70
CA PRO A 130 7.32 -1.33 4.28
C PRO A 130 7.49 -0.40 5.50
N GLY A 131 8.54 -0.59 6.31
CA GLY A 131 8.88 0.30 7.44
C GLY A 131 9.51 1.64 7.05
N GLY A 132 9.81 1.87 5.77
CA GLY A 132 10.46 3.09 5.28
C GLY A 132 9.54 4.31 5.18
N ALA A 133 8.22 4.09 5.16
CA ALA A 133 7.24 5.15 5.12
C ALA A 133 7.12 5.89 6.46
N GLY A 134 7.06 7.21 6.43
CA GLY A 134 6.91 8.03 7.65
C GLY A 134 6.40 9.44 7.33
N ILE A 135 5.66 10.04 8.25
CA ILE A 135 5.17 11.42 8.09
C ILE A 135 6.34 12.37 7.90
N GLY A 136 6.25 13.26 6.93
CA GLY A 136 7.29 14.23 6.58
C GLY A 136 8.43 13.66 5.72
N LYS A 137 8.42 12.37 5.40
CA LYS A 137 9.42 11.77 4.50
C LYS A 137 9.15 12.19 3.06
N GLU A 138 10.21 12.63 2.40
CA GLU A 138 10.19 12.86 0.96
C GLU A 138 10.17 11.56 0.19
N ILE A 139 9.40 11.57 -0.89
CA ILE A 139 9.22 10.42 -1.78
C ILE A 139 9.21 10.86 -3.24
N ARG A 140 9.41 9.89 -4.13
CA ARG A 140 9.11 10.03 -5.56
C ARG A 140 8.18 8.91 -5.99
N VAL A 141 7.17 9.27 -6.76
CA VAL A 141 6.32 8.30 -7.47
C VAL A 141 6.86 8.21 -8.89
N ILE A 142 7.22 7.02 -9.33
CA ILE A 142 7.85 6.80 -10.63
C ILE A 142 6.93 5.94 -11.47
N GLY A 143 6.46 6.46 -12.59
CA GLY A 143 5.55 5.68 -13.40
C GLY A 143 5.17 6.32 -14.72
N ASN A 144 4.08 5.82 -15.27
CA ASN A 144 3.54 6.19 -16.54
C ASN A 144 2.38 7.18 -16.37
N ASP A 145 2.67 8.35 -15.80
CA ASP A 145 1.64 9.36 -15.52
C ASP A 145 1.05 9.90 -16.83
N ALA A 146 -0.28 9.97 -16.92
CA ALA A 146 -1.01 10.37 -18.14
C ALA A 146 -0.72 9.52 -19.40
N GLY A 147 -0.15 8.31 -19.26
CA GLY A 147 0.25 7.46 -20.38
C GLY A 147 1.59 7.85 -21.01
N GLU A 148 2.30 8.81 -20.43
CA GLU A 148 3.64 9.21 -20.86
C GLU A 148 4.70 8.34 -20.18
N GLN A 149 5.74 7.96 -20.92
CA GLN A 149 6.80 7.09 -20.39
C GLN A 149 7.60 7.82 -19.31
N LEU A 150 7.79 7.12 -18.21
CA LEU A 150 8.64 7.45 -17.07
C LEU A 150 8.54 8.90 -16.57
N SER A 151 7.41 9.26 -16.01
CA SER A 151 7.25 10.49 -15.25
C SER A 151 7.65 10.28 -13.78
N ILE A 152 8.15 11.35 -13.15
CA ILE A 152 8.61 11.35 -11.77
C ILE A 152 7.90 12.48 -11.05
N LEU A 153 7.11 12.10 -10.03
CA LEU A 153 6.35 13.05 -9.23
C LEU A 153 6.95 13.13 -7.83
N ALA A 154 7.31 14.34 -7.41
CA ALA A 154 7.77 14.61 -6.06
C ALA A 154 6.60 14.68 -5.09
N GLY A 155 6.80 14.18 -3.89
CA GLY A 155 5.80 14.24 -2.83
C GLY A 155 6.39 14.11 -1.44
N THR A 156 5.54 14.33 -0.44
CA THR A 156 5.86 14.13 0.97
C THR A 156 4.72 13.36 1.62
N ILE A 157 5.04 12.34 2.40
CA ILE A 157 4.04 11.57 3.13
C ILE A 157 3.42 12.46 4.21
N ALA A 158 2.12 12.70 4.10
CA ALA A 158 1.37 13.57 5.01
C ALA A 158 0.63 12.78 6.10
N ARG A 159 0.19 11.54 5.80
CA ARG A 159 -0.57 10.69 6.74
C ARG A 159 -0.29 9.22 6.50
N LEU A 160 -0.42 8.41 7.58
CA LEU A 160 -0.23 6.95 7.53
C LEU A 160 -1.53 6.16 7.79
N ASP A 161 -2.60 6.84 8.16
CA ASP A 161 -3.84 6.27 8.72
C ASP A 161 -5.10 6.71 7.96
N ARG A 162 -4.98 6.96 6.66
CA ARG A 162 -6.13 7.34 5.85
C ARG A 162 -7.02 6.15 5.56
N LYS A 163 -8.35 6.34 5.61
CA LYS A 163 -9.29 5.34 5.10
C LYS A 163 -8.99 5.02 3.64
N ALA A 164 -9.21 3.77 3.25
CA ALA A 164 -9.09 3.35 1.86
C ALA A 164 -9.92 4.27 0.93
N PRO A 165 -9.42 4.56 -0.29
CA PRO A 165 -10.17 5.35 -1.24
C PRO A 165 -11.44 4.60 -1.67
N GLU A 166 -12.51 5.34 -1.93
CA GLU A 166 -13.72 4.77 -2.52
C GLU A 166 -13.56 4.76 -4.04
N TYR A 167 -13.56 3.57 -4.62
CA TYR A 167 -13.45 3.38 -6.09
C TYR A 167 -14.77 3.67 -6.83
N GLY A 168 -15.83 3.99 -6.10
CA GLY A 168 -17.12 4.38 -6.63
C GLY A 168 -18.20 3.31 -6.50
N ARG A 169 -19.42 3.69 -6.94
CA ARG A 169 -20.59 2.80 -6.83
C ARG A 169 -20.41 1.57 -7.73
N GLY A 170 -20.67 0.38 -7.17
CA GLY A 170 -20.52 -0.89 -7.89
C GLY A 170 -19.08 -1.32 -8.09
N LYS A 171 -18.12 -0.60 -7.51
CA LYS A 171 -16.71 -0.99 -7.46
C LYS A 171 -16.39 -1.65 -6.13
N TYR A 172 -15.38 -2.49 -6.14
CA TYR A 172 -14.88 -3.14 -4.95
C TYR A 172 -14.04 -2.14 -4.14
N ASN A 173 -14.28 -2.04 -2.84
CA ASN A 173 -13.52 -1.18 -1.94
C ASN A 173 -12.72 -2.02 -0.95
N ASP A 174 -11.50 -1.61 -0.67
CA ASP A 174 -10.65 -2.23 0.33
C ASP A 174 -11.23 -2.04 1.74
N PHE A 175 -11.08 -3.04 2.59
CA PHE A 175 -11.47 -2.99 3.99
C PHE A 175 -10.35 -3.53 4.90
N ASN A 176 -10.44 -3.31 6.20
CA ASN A 176 -9.46 -3.72 7.19
C ASN A 176 -8.03 -3.24 6.83
N THR A 177 -7.91 -2.02 6.37
CA THR A 177 -6.63 -1.42 6.00
C THR A 177 -6.64 0.09 6.14
N PHE A 178 -5.45 0.66 6.26
CA PHE A 178 -5.19 2.07 6.04
C PHE A 178 -4.41 2.27 4.75
N TYR A 179 -4.51 3.47 4.21
CA TYR A 179 -3.69 3.97 3.13
C TYR A 179 -2.80 5.11 3.61
N LEU A 180 -1.62 5.22 3.03
CA LEU A 180 -0.78 6.39 3.19
C LEU A 180 -1.30 7.50 2.27
N GLN A 181 -1.13 8.74 2.68
CA GLN A 181 -1.48 9.90 1.86
C GLN A 181 -0.27 10.79 1.67
N ALA A 182 -0.05 11.22 0.44
CA ALA A 182 0.89 12.30 0.15
C ALA A 182 0.19 13.53 -0.42
N ALA A 183 0.79 14.69 -0.19
CA ALA A 183 0.44 15.94 -0.85
C ALA A 183 1.13 15.95 -2.24
N SER A 184 0.61 15.13 -3.16
CA SER A 184 1.04 15.07 -4.56
C SER A 184 -0.17 14.69 -5.41
N GLY A 185 -0.20 15.08 -6.67
CA GLY A 185 -1.23 14.65 -7.61
C GLY A 185 -0.66 13.61 -8.56
N THR A 186 -1.27 12.42 -8.63
CA THR A 186 -1.02 11.43 -9.69
C THR A 186 -2.21 11.38 -10.63
N SER A 187 -2.01 10.98 -11.87
CA SER A 187 -3.08 10.89 -12.87
C SER A 187 -3.27 9.44 -13.38
N GLY A 188 -4.15 9.24 -14.35
CA GLY A 188 -4.34 7.93 -14.98
C GLY A 188 -3.05 7.42 -15.61
N GLY A 189 -2.78 6.10 -15.48
CA GLY A 189 -1.53 5.45 -15.90
C GLY A 189 -0.52 5.28 -14.76
N SER A 190 -0.59 6.09 -13.70
CA SER A 190 0.30 5.97 -12.55
C SER A 190 -0.08 4.87 -11.55
N SER A 191 -1.21 4.18 -11.73
CA SER A 191 -1.60 3.02 -10.92
C SER A 191 -0.50 1.95 -10.96
N GLY A 192 -0.11 1.43 -9.80
CA GLY A 192 0.96 0.43 -9.67
C GLY A 192 2.38 1.02 -9.66
N SER A 193 2.54 2.34 -9.70
CA SER A 193 3.83 2.99 -9.57
C SER A 193 4.48 2.72 -8.22
N PRO A 194 5.80 2.44 -8.16
CA PRO A 194 6.54 2.42 -6.91
C PRO A 194 6.61 3.83 -6.31
N VAL A 195 6.39 3.89 -5.00
CA VAL A 195 6.65 5.09 -4.19
C VAL A 195 7.98 4.87 -3.49
N VAL A 196 9.00 5.61 -3.87
CA VAL A 196 10.37 5.35 -3.42
C VAL A 196 10.90 6.44 -2.49
N ASN A 197 11.78 6.03 -1.58
CA ASN A 197 12.62 6.93 -0.77
C ASN A 197 13.90 7.31 -1.52
N ILE A 198 14.74 8.14 -0.92
CA ILE A 198 16.01 8.61 -1.50
C ILE A 198 17.01 7.47 -1.74
N ASP A 199 16.91 6.39 -0.99
CA ASP A 199 17.76 5.21 -1.13
C ASP A 199 17.33 4.30 -2.29
N GLY A 200 16.18 4.60 -2.94
CA GLY A 200 15.61 3.82 -4.04
C GLY A 200 14.83 2.59 -3.58
N GLU A 201 14.49 2.53 -2.30
CA GLU A 201 13.63 1.48 -1.75
C GLU A 201 12.16 1.87 -1.91
N VAL A 202 11.32 0.90 -2.27
CA VAL A 202 9.88 1.10 -2.39
C VAL A 202 9.25 1.07 -1.00
N VAL A 203 8.66 2.18 -0.59
CA VAL A 203 8.02 2.34 0.73
C VAL A 203 6.50 2.19 0.67
N ALA A 204 5.91 2.30 -0.52
CA ALA A 204 4.47 2.10 -0.75
C ALA A 204 4.17 1.84 -2.23
N LEU A 205 2.96 1.38 -2.53
CA LEU A 205 2.43 1.18 -3.87
C LEU A 205 1.39 2.25 -4.18
N ASN A 206 1.53 2.98 -5.28
CA ASN A 206 0.54 3.97 -5.69
C ASN A 206 -0.76 3.28 -6.12
N ALA A 207 -1.86 3.57 -5.45
CA ALA A 207 -3.17 2.99 -5.74
C ALA A 207 -4.09 3.94 -6.52
N GLY A 208 -3.86 5.24 -6.42
CA GLY A 208 -4.66 6.25 -7.09
C GLY A 208 -4.56 7.63 -6.47
N ALA A 209 -5.37 8.54 -6.99
CA ALA A 209 -5.41 9.92 -6.53
C ALA A 209 -6.83 10.48 -6.43
N ASN A 210 -7.00 11.50 -5.60
CA ASN A 210 -8.17 12.34 -5.60
C ASN A 210 -7.80 13.69 -6.23
N SER A 211 -8.23 13.90 -7.46
CA SER A 211 -7.92 15.10 -8.23
C SER A 211 -8.47 16.39 -7.60
N SER A 212 -9.59 16.31 -6.88
CA SER A 212 -10.21 17.49 -6.22
C SER A 212 -9.45 17.94 -4.97
N ALA A 213 -8.61 17.07 -4.38
CA ALA A 213 -7.85 17.34 -3.17
C ALA A 213 -6.33 17.36 -3.38
N ALA A 214 -5.85 17.24 -4.62
CA ALA A 214 -4.41 17.10 -4.96
C ALA A 214 -3.68 16.14 -4.01
N SER A 215 -4.27 14.97 -3.78
CA SER A 215 -3.75 13.98 -2.86
C SER A 215 -3.68 12.59 -3.52
N SER A 216 -2.57 11.90 -3.31
CA SER A 216 -2.37 10.51 -3.75
C SER A 216 -2.53 9.55 -2.58
N PHE A 217 -3.00 8.35 -2.89
CA PHE A 217 -3.21 7.26 -1.94
C PHE A 217 -2.27 6.12 -2.26
N PHE A 218 -1.56 5.66 -1.25
CA PHE A 218 -0.57 4.61 -1.39
C PHE A 218 -0.91 3.45 -0.48
N LEU A 219 -0.88 2.24 -1.04
CA LEU A 219 -1.06 1.01 -0.28
C LEU A 219 0.21 0.68 0.50
N PRO A 220 0.13 0.40 1.82
CA PRO A 220 1.24 -0.11 2.61
C PRO A 220 1.71 -1.50 2.12
N LEU A 221 3.01 -1.78 2.24
CA LEU A 221 3.63 -2.94 1.60
C LEU A 221 3.70 -4.21 2.47
N ASP A 222 3.28 -4.18 3.73
CA ASP A 222 3.43 -5.33 4.65
C ASP A 222 2.82 -6.62 4.10
N ARG A 223 1.59 -6.53 3.56
CA ARG A 223 0.90 -7.67 2.94
C ARG A 223 1.51 -8.06 1.60
N VAL A 224 1.96 -7.06 0.86
CA VAL A 224 2.62 -7.24 -0.44
C VAL A 224 3.93 -8.01 -0.27
N GLU A 225 4.77 -7.60 0.68
CA GLU A 225 6.04 -8.27 0.99
C GLU A 225 5.82 -9.72 1.44
N ARG A 226 4.77 -9.98 2.25
CA ARG A 226 4.40 -11.32 2.64
C ARG A 226 4.01 -12.18 1.42
N ALA A 227 3.18 -11.64 0.52
CA ALA A 227 2.77 -12.33 -0.70
C ALA A 227 3.97 -12.60 -1.62
N LEU A 228 4.86 -11.61 -1.81
CA LEU A 228 6.08 -11.75 -2.60
C LEU A 228 6.96 -12.90 -2.07
N ARG A 229 7.20 -12.96 -0.76
CA ARG A 229 7.99 -14.05 -0.15
C ARG A 229 7.38 -15.43 -0.41
N LYS A 230 6.04 -15.54 -0.38
CA LYS A 230 5.34 -16.79 -0.71
C LYS A 230 5.56 -17.19 -2.17
N LEU A 231 5.39 -16.24 -3.10
CA LEU A 231 5.62 -16.46 -4.53
C LEU A 231 7.08 -16.84 -4.84
N GLN A 232 8.03 -16.22 -4.14
CA GLN A 232 9.46 -16.53 -4.28
C GLN A 232 9.83 -17.94 -3.79
N ASN A 233 9.05 -18.49 -2.87
CA ASN A 233 9.23 -19.84 -2.34
C ASN A 233 8.34 -20.87 -3.05
N ASP A 234 7.63 -20.49 -4.11
CA ASP A 234 6.64 -21.33 -4.80
C ASP A 234 5.53 -21.84 -3.84
N GLU A 235 5.22 -21.05 -2.79
CA GLU A 235 4.18 -21.34 -1.82
C GLU A 235 2.87 -20.63 -2.21
N PRO A 236 1.69 -21.24 -1.96
CA PRO A 236 0.42 -20.56 -2.19
C PRO A 236 0.27 -19.34 -1.27
N VAL A 237 -0.17 -18.22 -1.84
CA VAL A 237 -0.51 -17.04 -1.05
C VAL A 237 -1.90 -17.19 -0.49
N THR A 238 -1.99 -17.53 0.80
CA THR A 238 -3.25 -17.66 1.52
C THR A 238 -3.59 -16.40 2.27
N ARG A 239 -4.87 -16.01 2.28
CA ARG A 239 -5.42 -14.91 3.04
C ARG A 239 -6.55 -15.40 3.93
N GLY A 240 -6.52 -15.00 5.20
CA GLY A 240 -7.48 -15.39 6.21
C GLY A 240 -8.54 -14.33 6.48
N THR A 241 -9.76 -14.76 6.85
CA THR A 241 -10.84 -13.86 7.22
C THR A 241 -11.72 -14.44 8.32
N LEU A 242 -12.27 -13.54 9.15
CA LEU A 242 -13.39 -13.83 10.05
C LEU A 242 -14.74 -13.45 9.43
N GLN A 243 -14.75 -13.02 8.16
CA GLN A 243 -15.89 -12.38 7.50
C GLN A 243 -16.45 -11.21 8.34
N THR A 244 -15.54 -10.43 8.87
CA THR A 244 -15.84 -9.29 9.75
C THR A 244 -15.03 -8.09 9.26
N THR A 245 -15.70 -6.95 9.09
CA THR A 245 -15.01 -5.69 8.86
C THR A 245 -14.75 -5.00 10.20
N PHE A 246 -13.58 -4.40 10.29
CA PHE A 246 -13.13 -3.63 11.45
C PHE A 246 -12.86 -2.19 11.03
N ARG A 247 -12.95 -1.29 11.99
CA ARG A 247 -12.50 0.09 11.84
C ARG A 247 -11.61 0.45 13.02
N SER A 248 -10.72 1.40 12.80
CA SER A 248 -9.91 1.96 13.88
C SER A 248 -10.65 3.13 14.51
N GLU A 249 -10.78 3.11 15.82
CA GLU A 249 -11.40 4.17 16.60
C GLU A 249 -10.42 4.74 17.63
N PRO A 250 -10.44 6.05 17.84
CA PRO A 250 -9.60 6.69 18.87
C PRO A 250 -10.05 6.31 20.28
N TYR A 251 -9.13 6.37 21.25
CA TYR A 251 -9.40 5.92 22.61
C TYR A 251 -10.58 6.60 23.30
N ASP A 252 -10.91 7.83 22.95
CA ASP A 252 -12.08 8.52 23.53
C ASP A 252 -13.40 7.92 23.02
N GLU A 253 -13.50 7.52 21.77
CA GLU A 253 -14.65 6.77 21.26
C GLU A 253 -14.70 5.36 21.83
N LEU A 254 -13.55 4.68 21.96
CA LEU A 254 -13.47 3.36 22.54
C LEU A 254 -13.96 3.34 24.00
N ARG A 255 -13.64 4.36 24.80
CA ARG A 255 -14.18 4.50 26.16
C ARG A 255 -15.70 4.62 26.20
N ARG A 256 -16.29 5.31 25.20
CA ARG A 256 -17.77 5.39 25.07
C ARG A 256 -18.39 4.04 24.71
N LEU A 257 -17.66 3.19 23.97
CA LEU A 257 -18.05 1.81 23.64
C LEU A 257 -17.81 0.84 24.80
N GLY A 258 -17.10 1.25 25.85
CA GLY A 258 -16.84 0.46 27.05
C GLY A 258 -15.44 -0.12 27.15
N LEU A 259 -14.42 0.48 26.48
CA LEU A 259 -13.03 0.10 26.70
C LEU A 259 -12.67 0.30 28.18
N THR A 260 -12.15 -0.75 28.81
CA THR A 260 -11.74 -0.66 30.23
C THR A 260 -10.42 0.11 30.37
N GLU A 261 -10.24 0.78 31.51
CA GLU A 261 -8.99 1.50 31.83
C GLU A 261 -7.77 0.56 31.80
N ALA A 262 -7.96 -0.68 32.24
CA ALA A 262 -6.89 -1.68 32.25
C ALA A 262 -6.41 -2.01 30.83
N SER A 263 -7.34 -2.25 29.90
CA SER A 263 -7.04 -2.55 28.49
C SER A 263 -6.43 -1.35 27.76
N GLU A 264 -6.95 -0.14 28.01
CA GLU A 264 -6.37 1.09 27.44
C GLU A 264 -4.94 1.33 27.94
N THR A 265 -4.71 1.18 29.25
CA THR A 265 -3.38 1.34 29.85
C THR A 265 -2.38 0.34 29.27
N LEU A 266 -2.79 -0.92 29.10
CA LEU A 266 -1.98 -1.96 28.50
C LEU A 266 -1.62 -1.63 27.03
N ALA A 267 -2.62 -1.23 26.24
CA ALA A 267 -2.44 -0.88 24.83
C ALA A 267 -1.48 0.31 24.66
N ARG A 268 -1.69 1.39 25.39
CA ARG A 268 -0.81 2.57 25.38
C ARG A 268 0.63 2.27 25.82
N LYS A 269 0.79 1.39 26.80
CA LYS A 269 2.11 0.96 27.27
C LYS A 269 2.83 0.12 26.21
N ARG A 270 2.11 -0.78 25.53
CA ARG A 270 2.69 -1.68 24.52
C ARG A 270 2.94 -0.98 23.19
N PHE A 271 2.06 -0.07 22.81
CA PHE A 271 2.06 0.65 21.53
C PHE A 271 1.91 2.17 21.77
N PRO A 272 2.96 2.85 22.25
CA PRO A 272 2.86 4.26 22.69
C PRO A 272 2.53 5.24 21.55
N SER A 273 2.82 4.88 20.30
CA SER A 273 2.49 5.68 19.13
C SER A 273 1.04 5.48 18.63
N GLN A 274 0.34 4.44 19.08
CA GLN A 274 -1.03 4.18 18.66
C GLN A 274 -2.01 5.08 19.42
N THR A 275 -2.98 5.63 18.68
CA THR A 275 -3.98 6.57 19.23
C THR A 275 -5.36 5.94 19.42
N GLY A 276 -5.50 4.65 19.07
CA GLY A 276 -6.75 3.91 19.14
C GLY A 276 -6.56 2.41 18.96
N MET A 277 -7.67 1.70 18.78
CA MET A 277 -7.71 0.26 18.57
C MET A 277 -8.79 -0.10 17.54
N LEU A 278 -8.87 -1.38 17.18
CA LEU A 278 -9.85 -1.88 16.22
C LEU A 278 -11.20 -2.18 16.92
N THR A 279 -12.28 -1.80 16.26
CA THR A 279 -13.65 -2.18 16.63
C THR A 279 -14.30 -2.94 15.49
N VAL A 280 -15.19 -3.86 15.84
CA VAL A 280 -16.05 -4.54 14.87
C VAL A 280 -17.01 -3.53 14.26
N GLU A 281 -17.00 -3.41 12.94
CA GLU A 281 -17.90 -2.56 12.18
C GLU A 281 -19.10 -3.36 11.66
N GLN A 282 -18.83 -4.50 10.99
CA GLN A 282 -19.86 -5.39 10.47
C GLN A 282 -19.42 -6.84 10.62
N VAL A 283 -20.40 -7.73 10.80
CA VAL A 283 -20.23 -9.18 10.78
C VAL A 283 -21.17 -9.73 9.72
N ILE A 284 -20.64 -10.52 8.79
CA ILE A 284 -21.44 -11.11 7.73
C ILE A 284 -22.36 -12.18 8.33
N PRO A 285 -23.68 -12.13 8.08
CA PRO A 285 -24.60 -13.15 8.57
C PRO A 285 -24.22 -14.56 8.06
N GLY A 286 -24.25 -15.53 8.97
CA GLY A 286 -23.86 -16.91 8.66
C GLY A 286 -22.35 -17.18 8.67
N SER A 287 -21.52 -16.17 8.90
CA SER A 287 -20.07 -16.34 9.06
C SER A 287 -19.71 -17.02 10.37
N PRO A 288 -18.46 -17.53 10.53
CA PRO A 288 -17.96 -18.08 11.79
C PRO A 288 -18.00 -17.10 12.97
N ALA A 289 -17.92 -15.80 12.68
CA ALA A 289 -18.01 -14.75 13.68
C ALA A 289 -19.45 -14.38 14.06
N ALA A 290 -20.45 -14.82 13.26
CA ALA A 290 -21.85 -14.49 13.50
C ALA A 290 -22.35 -15.12 14.81
N GLY A 291 -23.04 -14.31 15.62
CA GLY A 291 -23.52 -14.73 16.97
C GLY A 291 -22.44 -14.69 18.06
N VAL A 292 -21.18 -14.44 17.68
CA VAL A 292 -20.04 -14.30 18.61
C VAL A 292 -19.63 -12.83 18.71
N LEU A 293 -19.24 -12.23 17.58
CA LEU A 293 -18.91 -10.82 17.48
C LEU A 293 -20.15 -9.99 17.15
N SER A 294 -20.14 -8.74 17.58
CA SER A 294 -21.17 -7.75 17.31
C SER A 294 -20.57 -6.40 16.96
N PRO A 295 -21.22 -5.60 16.11
CA PRO A 295 -20.78 -4.23 15.84
C PRO A 295 -20.59 -3.44 17.16
N GLY A 296 -19.47 -2.73 17.26
CA GLY A 296 -19.07 -1.99 18.46
C GLY A 296 -18.21 -2.79 19.46
N ASP A 297 -17.99 -4.10 19.24
CA ASP A 297 -17.00 -4.86 20.02
C ASP A 297 -15.60 -4.30 19.80
N ILE A 298 -14.85 -4.13 20.86
CA ILE A 298 -13.46 -3.64 20.82
C ILE A 298 -12.54 -4.86 20.81
N LEU A 299 -11.75 -5.02 19.74
CA LEU A 299 -10.80 -6.12 19.63
C LEU A 299 -9.62 -5.89 20.60
N ILE A 300 -9.40 -6.84 21.52
CA ILE A 300 -8.32 -6.75 22.50
C ILE A 300 -7.19 -7.72 22.13
N ASN A 301 -7.47 -9.02 22.08
CA ASN A 301 -6.45 -10.02 21.80
C ASN A 301 -6.90 -10.98 20.71
N VAL A 302 -5.91 -11.48 19.96
CA VAL A 302 -6.06 -12.62 19.05
C VAL A 302 -4.93 -13.61 19.36
N ASN A 303 -5.27 -14.87 19.66
CA ASN A 303 -4.33 -15.91 20.14
C ASN A 303 -3.45 -15.45 21.32
N GLY A 304 -4.00 -14.61 22.22
CA GLY A 304 -3.29 -14.06 23.36
C GLY A 304 -2.40 -12.85 23.07
N GLU A 305 -2.25 -12.46 21.81
CA GLU A 305 -1.52 -11.26 21.40
C GLU A 305 -2.44 -10.04 21.39
N LEU A 306 -2.00 -8.94 21.99
CA LEU A 306 -2.72 -7.65 21.93
C LEU A 306 -2.67 -7.11 20.49
N VAL A 307 -3.83 -6.86 19.89
CA VAL A 307 -3.99 -6.41 18.51
C VAL A 307 -4.67 -5.05 18.46
N THR A 308 -3.98 -4.05 17.92
CA THR A 308 -4.47 -2.67 17.83
C THR A 308 -4.61 -2.16 16.39
N GLU A 309 -4.10 -2.92 15.41
CA GLU A 309 -4.01 -2.46 14.03
C GLU A 309 -4.27 -3.58 13.00
N PHE A 310 -4.63 -3.18 11.78
CA PHE A 310 -5.03 -4.10 10.72
C PHE A 310 -3.91 -5.03 10.23
N VAL A 311 -2.66 -4.55 10.17
CA VAL A 311 -1.53 -5.36 9.67
C VAL A 311 -1.28 -6.54 10.60
N ALA A 312 -1.27 -6.29 11.92
CA ALA A 312 -1.10 -7.35 12.93
C ALA A 312 -2.25 -8.35 12.87
N LEU A 313 -3.50 -7.87 12.78
CA LEU A 313 -4.67 -8.73 12.63
C LEU A 313 -4.56 -9.60 11.35
N ALA A 314 -4.28 -8.98 10.21
CA ALA A 314 -4.15 -9.70 8.94
C ALA A 314 -3.06 -10.78 9.00
N ALA A 315 -1.90 -10.48 9.60
CA ALA A 315 -0.81 -11.45 9.73
C ALA A 315 -1.23 -12.69 10.55
N ILE A 316 -1.98 -12.50 11.65
CA ILE A 316 -2.49 -13.62 12.45
C ILE A 316 -3.51 -14.42 11.65
N LEU A 317 -4.47 -13.76 10.97
CA LEU A 317 -5.49 -14.46 10.18
C LEU A 317 -4.86 -15.26 9.04
N ASP A 318 -3.93 -14.66 8.29
CA ASP A 318 -3.25 -15.31 7.16
C ASP A 318 -2.39 -16.52 7.57
N ASN A 319 -1.90 -16.54 8.82
CA ASN A 319 -1.15 -17.67 9.38
C ASN A 319 -2.04 -18.79 9.93
N ASN A 320 -3.32 -18.53 10.14
CA ASN A 320 -4.26 -19.45 10.78
C ASN A 320 -5.44 -19.83 9.88
N VAL A 321 -5.28 -19.73 8.57
CA VAL A 321 -6.33 -20.14 7.61
C VAL A 321 -6.73 -21.59 7.87
N VAL A 322 -8.03 -21.87 7.87
CA VAL A 322 -8.70 -23.14 8.21
C VAL A 322 -8.45 -23.65 9.64
N HIS A 323 -7.94 -22.80 10.54
CA HIS A 323 -7.79 -23.12 11.96
C HIS A 323 -8.67 -22.20 12.82
N GLU A 324 -8.99 -22.65 14.03
CA GLU A 324 -9.62 -21.79 15.04
C GLU A 324 -8.58 -20.88 15.71
N ILE A 325 -8.97 -19.65 15.95
CA ILE A 325 -8.22 -18.69 16.75
C ILE A 325 -9.01 -18.28 18.00
N ALA A 326 -8.28 -17.98 19.08
CA ALA A 326 -8.87 -17.40 20.26
C ALA A 326 -8.97 -15.87 20.08
N VAL A 327 -10.17 -15.33 20.22
CA VAL A 327 -10.45 -13.88 20.09
C VAL A 327 -11.00 -13.38 21.42
N SER A 328 -10.46 -12.28 21.92
CA SER A 328 -10.97 -11.56 23.08
C SER A 328 -11.41 -10.17 22.67
N VAL A 329 -12.63 -9.81 23.00
CA VAL A 329 -13.19 -8.47 22.78
C VAL A 329 -13.72 -7.88 24.08
N GLU A 330 -13.86 -6.56 24.12
CA GLU A 330 -14.65 -5.87 25.14
C GLU A 330 -15.94 -5.34 24.55
N ARG A 331 -17.06 -5.62 25.24
CA ARG A 331 -18.42 -5.19 24.88
C ARG A 331 -19.07 -4.54 26.10
N GLY A 332 -19.30 -3.22 26.03
CA GLY A 332 -19.92 -2.49 27.15
C GLY A 332 -19.19 -2.66 28.50
N GLY A 333 -17.87 -2.71 28.49
CA GLY A 333 -17.04 -2.87 29.69
C GLY A 333 -16.85 -4.33 30.13
N SER A 334 -17.42 -5.29 29.44
CA SER A 334 -17.29 -6.72 29.77
C SER A 334 -16.43 -7.45 28.76
N ARG A 335 -15.49 -8.26 29.23
CA ARG A 335 -14.65 -9.11 28.37
C ARG A 335 -15.44 -10.32 27.89
N ILE A 336 -15.31 -10.60 26.60
CA ILE A 336 -15.87 -11.79 25.93
C ILE A 336 -14.71 -12.51 25.26
N ASP A 337 -14.54 -13.78 25.60
CA ASP A 337 -13.55 -14.67 25.00
C ASP A 337 -14.26 -15.73 24.17
N ALA A 338 -13.80 -15.96 22.96
CA ALA A 338 -14.39 -16.89 22.01
C ALA A 338 -13.35 -17.59 21.14
N ARG A 339 -13.75 -18.68 20.49
CA ARG A 339 -12.99 -19.32 19.41
C ARG A 339 -13.74 -19.13 18.11
N ILE A 340 -13.05 -18.73 17.08
CA ILE A 340 -13.64 -18.45 15.78
C ILE A 340 -12.78 -19.10 14.70
N GLN A 341 -13.40 -19.81 13.78
CA GLN A 341 -12.77 -20.41 12.61
C GLN A 341 -12.31 -19.30 11.66
N VAL A 342 -11.06 -19.37 11.21
CA VAL A 342 -10.54 -18.51 10.13
C VAL A 342 -10.82 -19.17 8.80
N GLU A 343 -11.52 -18.48 7.94
CA GLU A 343 -11.84 -18.96 6.60
C GLU A 343 -10.88 -18.41 5.55
N VAL A 344 -10.88 -19.05 4.38
CA VAL A 344 -10.12 -18.62 3.21
C VAL A 344 -10.78 -17.39 2.60
N LEU A 345 -10.13 -16.25 2.61
CA LEU A 345 -10.69 -15.01 2.07
C LEU A 345 -10.99 -15.11 0.57
N HIS A 346 -10.16 -15.81 -0.22
CA HIS A 346 -10.41 -16.04 -1.65
C HIS A 346 -11.71 -16.82 -1.91
N ALA A 347 -12.13 -17.70 -1.00
CA ALA A 347 -13.33 -18.52 -1.19
C ALA A 347 -14.65 -17.74 -1.02
N ILE A 348 -14.58 -16.57 -0.39
CA ILE A 348 -15.79 -15.73 -0.16
C ILE A 348 -15.81 -14.47 -1.03
N THR A 349 -14.72 -14.14 -1.69
CA THR A 349 -14.71 -13.11 -2.72
C THR A 349 -15.20 -13.72 -4.03
N PRO A 350 -15.99 -12.99 -4.84
CA PRO A 350 -16.39 -13.49 -6.13
C PRO A 350 -15.16 -13.86 -6.96
N ASP A 351 -15.12 -15.11 -7.45
CA ASP A 351 -14.19 -15.48 -8.50
C ASP A 351 -14.68 -14.80 -9.78
N GLU A 352 -13.98 -13.77 -10.18
CA GLU A 352 -14.23 -13.02 -11.41
C GLU A 352 -13.59 -13.76 -12.60
N TYR A 353 -13.93 -15.05 -12.80
CA TYR A 353 -13.48 -15.89 -13.90
C TYR A 353 -14.61 -16.29 -14.82
#